data_aaec52c220b6055a4f62f6e8752878ac
#
_entry.id   aaec52c220b6055a4f62f6e8752878ac
#
_cell.length_a   1.000
_cell.length_b   1.000
_cell.length_c   1.000
_cell.angle_alpha   90.00
_cell.angle_beta   90.00
_cell.angle_gamma   90.00
#
_symmetry.space_group_name_H-M   'P 1'
#
loop_
_entity.id
_entity.type
_entity.pdbx_description
1 polymer ?
#
loop_
_entity_poly.entity_id
_entity_poly.type
_entity_poly.pdbx_seq_one_letter_code
_entity_poly.pdbx_strand_id
1 'polypeptide(L)'
;MSTALDPDAIYRMHVHQVGRWVVRLGGPTIDVEDTVHDVFAIAFARLPGFRGDSSMATWLFGITDKVVRQRRRKPSWWRRPSGTAEETAGGLPASGPNPLESFEQAQAARSVYRVLDRLAESDRRVLILFELEELAAEQVAELLGIKAANARVRLHRARARFLRAFAREFPAHEAELARCENVNP
;
A
#
# COMPACT_ATOMS: atom_id res chain seq x y z
N MET A 1 0.37 21.34 30.49
CA MET A 1 1.42 20.30 30.60
C MET A 1 1.35 19.48 29.30
N SER A 2 2.25 19.78 28.38
CA SER A 2 2.31 19.02 27.11
C SER A 2 2.92 17.67 27.44
N THR A 3 2.13 16.62 27.43
CA THR A 3 2.65 15.24 27.53
C THR A 3 3.51 15.03 26.29
N ALA A 4 4.84 15.02 26.47
CA ALA A 4 5.77 14.77 25.38
C ALA A 4 5.39 13.41 24.76
N LEU A 5 5.09 13.41 23.47
CA LEU A 5 4.79 12.19 22.73
C LEU A 5 6.05 11.30 22.77
N ASP A 6 5.93 10.12 23.37
CA ASP A 6 7.03 9.16 23.49
C ASP A 6 7.30 8.47 22.13
N PRO A 7 8.47 8.68 21.50
CA PRO A 7 8.82 8.06 20.23
C PRO A 7 8.77 6.53 20.29
N ASP A 8 9.19 5.91 21.40
CA ASP A 8 9.22 4.47 21.56
C ASP A 8 7.80 3.89 21.65
N ALA A 9 6.90 4.57 22.32
CA ALA A 9 5.50 4.17 22.37
C ALA A 9 4.84 4.28 20.98
N ILE A 10 5.11 5.36 20.24
CA ILE A 10 4.62 5.56 18.86
C ILE A 10 5.15 4.45 17.96
N TYR A 11 6.44 4.13 18.04
CA TYR A 11 7.04 3.06 17.24
C TYR A 11 6.34 1.73 17.50
N ARG A 12 6.29 1.27 18.76
CA ARG A 12 5.68 -0.01 19.14
C ARG A 12 4.23 -0.12 18.70
N MET A 13 3.47 0.98 18.80
CA MET A 13 2.05 1.00 18.46
C MET A 13 1.79 0.95 16.94
N HIS A 14 2.68 1.54 16.14
CA HIS A 14 2.41 1.77 14.72
C HIS A 14 3.33 1.03 13.75
N VAL A 15 4.42 0.36 14.22
CA VAL A 15 5.40 -0.27 13.31
C VAL A 15 4.77 -1.31 12.39
N HIS A 16 3.89 -2.16 12.90
CA HIS A 16 3.19 -3.17 12.09
C HIS A 16 2.26 -2.55 11.03
N GLN A 17 1.57 -1.48 11.40
CA GLN A 17 0.68 -0.77 10.47
C GLN A 17 1.48 -0.07 9.37
N VAL A 18 2.55 0.63 9.73
CA VAL A 18 3.47 1.26 8.77
C VAL A 18 4.09 0.21 7.85
N GLY A 19 4.55 -0.92 8.40
CA GLY A 19 5.09 -2.03 7.62
C GLY A 19 4.11 -2.55 6.57
N ARG A 20 2.84 -2.79 6.94
CA ARG A 20 1.80 -3.17 5.99
C ARG A 20 1.62 -2.13 4.88
N TRP A 21 1.53 -0.85 5.23
CA TRP A 21 1.41 0.22 4.24
C TRP A 21 2.62 0.28 3.29
N VAL A 22 3.83 0.09 3.80
CA VAL A 22 5.05 0.04 2.99
C VAL A 22 4.97 -1.10 1.97
N VAL A 23 4.63 -2.32 2.41
CA VAL A 23 4.46 -3.48 1.53
C VAL A 23 3.40 -3.22 0.47
N ARG A 24 2.21 -2.78 0.90
CA ARG A 24 1.07 -2.62 0.00
C ARG A 24 1.21 -1.44 -0.96
N LEU A 25 1.67 -0.29 -0.50
CA LEU A 25 1.92 0.87 -1.36
C LEU A 25 3.17 0.69 -2.22
N GLY A 26 4.18 0.03 -1.71
CA GLY A 26 5.47 -0.15 -2.37
C GLY A 26 5.46 -1.24 -3.45
N GLY A 27 4.77 -2.34 -3.16
CA GLY A 27 4.74 -3.52 -4.01
C GLY A 27 5.97 -4.43 -3.79
N PRO A 28 6.11 -5.50 -4.61
CA PRO A 28 7.02 -6.60 -4.34
C PRO A 28 8.51 -6.27 -4.47
N THR A 29 8.86 -5.07 -4.94
CA THR A 29 10.25 -4.67 -5.18
C THR A 29 10.77 -3.66 -4.16
N ILE A 30 9.95 -3.29 -3.16
CA ILE A 30 10.36 -2.32 -2.16
C ILE A 30 11.15 -3.00 -1.05
N ASP A 31 12.22 -2.37 -0.61
CA ASP A 31 12.89 -2.74 0.62
C ASP A 31 12.04 -2.27 1.80
N VAL A 32 11.42 -3.23 2.49
CA VAL A 32 10.45 -2.94 3.55
C VAL A 32 11.13 -2.40 4.78
N GLU A 33 12.20 -3.05 5.23
CA GLU A 33 12.92 -2.71 6.46
C GLU A 33 13.52 -1.31 6.37
N ASP A 34 14.31 -1.06 5.32
CA ASP A 34 14.88 0.27 5.06
C ASP A 34 13.82 1.35 4.90
N THR A 35 12.67 1.02 4.28
CA THR A 35 11.61 2.00 4.09
C THR A 35 10.89 2.33 5.38
N VAL A 36 10.62 1.33 6.23
CA VAL A 36 10.04 1.54 7.56
C VAL A 36 10.97 2.37 8.43
N HIS A 37 12.28 2.07 8.39
CA HIS A 37 13.30 2.84 9.08
C HIS A 37 13.28 4.33 8.66
N ASP A 38 13.30 4.61 7.36
CA ASP A 38 13.20 5.99 6.82
C ASP A 38 11.92 6.70 7.28
N VAL A 39 10.78 5.99 7.27
CA VAL A 39 9.50 6.56 7.71
C VAL A 39 9.60 7.02 9.16
N PHE A 40 10.09 6.18 10.07
CA PHE A 40 10.20 6.54 11.49
C PHE A 40 11.29 7.57 11.76
N ALA A 41 12.41 7.52 11.04
CA ALA A 41 13.44 8.57 11.13
C ALA A 41 12.87 9.95 10.79
N ILE A 42 12.08 10.05 9.71
CA ILE A 42 11.40 11.29 9.33
C ILE A 42 10.30 11.66 10.34
N ALA A 43 9.53 10.67 10.82
CA ALA A 43 8.48 10.90 11.80
C ALA A 43 9.06 11.48 13.09
N PHE A 44 10.10 10.89 13.65
CA PHE A 44 10.71 11.37 14.89
C PHE A 44 11.36 12.74 14.74
N ALA A 45 12.01 13.01 13.61
CA ALA A 45 12.54 14.34 13.32
C ALA A 45 11.45 15.42 13.25
N ARG A 46 10.22 15.07 12.88
CA ARG A 46 9.06 15.99 12.76
C ARG A 46 8.09 15.95 13.93
N LEU A 47 8.26 15.02 14.86
CA LEU A 47 7.37 14.83 16.01
C LEU A 47 7.21 16.08 16.88
N PRO A 48 8.27 16.89 17.14
CA PRO A 48 8.11 18.14 17.90
C PRO A 48 7.13 19.14 17.26
N GLY A 49 6.91 19.06 15.96
CA GLY A 49 5.96 19.91 15.23
C GLY A 49 4.58 19.29 15.02
N PHE A 50 4.32 18.10 15.54
CA PHE A 50 3.02 17.46 15.43
C PHE A 50 1.99 18.15 16.34
N ARG A 51 0.94 18.74 15.75
CA ARG A 51 -0.06 19.54 16.46
C ARG A 51 -1.32 18.77 16.86
N GLY A 52 -1.46 17.50 16.43
CA GLY A 52 -2.67 16.73 16.70
C GLY A 52 -3.87 17.10 15.81
N ASP A 53 -3.66 17.82 14.71
CA ASP A 53 -4.72 18.21 13.77
C ASP A 53 -5.33 16.98 13.04
N SER A 54 -4.68 15.83 13.12
CA SER A 54 -5.13 14.53 12.63
C SER A 54 -4.74 13.42 13.59
N SER A 55 -5.25 12.20 13.38
CA SER A 55 -4.78 11.05 14.13
C SER A 55 -3.30 10.77 13.85
N MET A 56 -2.59 10.15 14.81
CA MET A 56 -1.19 9.73 14.63
C MET A 56 -1.05 8.79 13.43
N ALA A 57 -2.01 7.89 13.24
CA ALA A 57 -2.04 6.97 12.10
C ALA A 57 -2.13 7.73 10.76
N THR A 58 -3.01 8.73 10.65
CA THR A 58 -3.15 9.57 9.44
C THR A 58 -1.86 10.34 9.16
N TRP A 59 -1.24 10.89 10.19
CA TRP A 59 0.02 11.62 10.03
C TRP A 59 1.16 10.70 9.57
N LEU A 60 1.30 9.51 10.18
CA LEU A 60 2.29 8.50 9.78
C LEU A 60 2.01 7.97 8.37
N PHE A 61 0.74 7.79 8.00
CA PHE A 61 0.38 7.41 6.62
C PHE A 61 0.87 8.45 5.61
N GLY A 62 0.68 9.74 5.88
CA GLY A 62 1.17 10.82 5.00
C GLY A 62 2.68 10.78 4.78
N ILE A 63 3.45 10.45 5.84
CA ILE A 63 4.91 10.27 5.74
C ILE A 63 5.23 9.02 4.92
N THR A 64 4.57 7.88 5.23
CA THR A 64 4.76 6.59 4.55
C THR A 64 4.48 6.71 3.05
N ASP A 65 3.33 7.27 2.67
CA ASP A 65 2.96 7.50 1.27
C ASP A 65 4.01 8.32 0.52
N LYS A 66 4.52 9.38 1.15
CA LYS A 66 5.56 10.22 0.55
C LYS A 66 6.88 9.47 0.37
N VAL A 67 7.35 8.73 1.38
CA VAL A 67 8.60 7.96 1.33
C VAL A 67 8.51 6.87 0.26
N VAL A 68 7.43 6.09 0.28
CA VAL A 68 7.20 5.01 -0.71
C VAL A 68 7.17 5.57 -2.13
N ARG A 69 6.42 6.66 -2.37
CA ARG A 69 6.40 7.30 -3.70
C ARG A 69 7.79 7.77 -4.15
N GLN A 70 8.58 8.31 -3.25
CA GLN A 70 9.93 8.76 -3.57
C GLN A 70 10.83 7.58 -3.92
N ARG A 71 10.75 6.47 -3.16
CA ARG A 71 11.52 5.26 -3.43
C ARG A 71 11.09 4.58 -4.74
N ARG A 72 9.80 4.54 -5.05
CA ARG A 72 9.29 3.99 -6.32
C ARG A 72 9.72 4.78 -7.55
N ARG A 73 9.91 6.12 -7.44
CA ARG A 73 10.38 6.97 -8.54
C ARG A 73 11.87 6.85 -8.84
N LYS A 74 12.67 6.31 -7.90
CA LYS A 74 14.10 6.10 -8.13
C LYS A 74 14.30 5.02 -9.20
N PRO A 75 15.23 5.23 -10.17
CA PRO A 75 15.52 4.23 -11.19
C PRO A 75 15.93 2.88 -10.56
N SER A 76 15.61 1.79 -11.24
CA SER A 76 15.83 0.41 -10.78
C SER A 76 17.28 0.12 -10.38
N TRP A 77 18.27 0.76 -10.99
CA TRP A 77 19.69 0.58 -10.68
C TRP A 77 20.12 1.18 -9.33
N TRP A 78 19.30 2.05 -8.74
CA TRP A 78 19.49 2.56 -7.36
C TRP A 78 18.85 1.66 -6.30
N ARG A 79 18.06 0.69 -6.72
CA ARG A 79 17.48 -0.29 -5.80
C ARG A 79 18.53 -1.36 -5.56
N ARG A 80 19.14 -1.40 -4.37
CA ARG A 80 19.88 -2.58 -3.94
C ARG A 80 18.92 -3.76 -4.06
N PRO A 81 19.33 -4.91 -4.64
CA PRO A 81 18.56 -6.13 -4.51
C PRO A 81 18.60 -6.51 -3.02
N SER A 82 17.59 -6.11 -2.27
CA SER A 82 17.35 -6.72 -0.97
C SER A 82 16.94 -8.14 -1.24
N GLY A 83 17.59 -9.08 -0.59
CA GLY A 83 17.42 -10.53 -0.60
C GLY A 83 16.37 -11.11 -1.50
N THR A 84 16.60 -12.29 -1.97
CA THR A 84 15.72 -13.06 -2.84
C THR A 84 14.24 -12.83 -2.49
N ALA A 85 13.39 -12.72 -3.51
CA ALA A 85 11.94 -12.47 -3.39
C ALA A 85 11.19 -13.44 -2.43
N GLU A 86 11.88 -14.44 -1.93
CA GLU A 86 11.42 -15.41 -0.93
C GLU A 86 11.47 -14.88 0.51
N GLU A 87 12.42 -13.97 0.85
CA GLU A 87 12.53 -13.46 2.23
C GLU A 87 11.60 -12.27 2.52
N THR A 88 11.16 -11.54 1.51
CA THR A 88 10.30 -10.36 1.71
C THR A 88 8.82 -10.70 1.90
N ALA A 89 8.40 -11.94 1.62
CA ALA A 89 7.08 -12.46 1.99
C ALA A 89 7.02 -12.92 3.46
N GLY A 90 8.14 -12.95 4.17
CA GLY A 90 8.34 -13.57 5.47
C GLY A 90 8.12 -12.69 6.70
N GLY A 91 7.39 -11.62 6.62
CA GLY A 91 7.14 -10.72 7.77
C GLY A 91 5.83 -10.93 8.53
N LEU A 92 4.98 -11.86 8.11
CA LEU A 92 3.81 -12.33 8.88
C LEU A 92 4.03 -13.81 9.21
N PRO A 93 3.71 -14.30 10.44
CA PRO A 93 3.85 -15.71 10.75
C PRO A 93 2.95 -16.51 9.81
N ALA A 94 3.55 -17.07 8.76
CA ALA A 94 2.89 -18.00 7.88
C ALA A 94 2.80 -19.34 8.61
N SER A 95 1.62 -19.63 9.10
CA SER A 95 1.17 -21.01 9.26
C SER A 95 1.13 -21.60 7.84
N GLY A 96 2.11 -22.44 7.48
CA GLY A 96 2.56 -22.78 6.15
C GLY A 96 1.53 -23.15 5.09
N PRO A 97 1.38 -22.41 4.02
CA PRO A 97 0.81 -22.93 2.80
C PRO A 97 1.88 -23.76 2.05
N ASN A 98 1.37 -24.75 1.26
CA ASN A 98 2.14 -25.56 0.34
C ASN A 98 3.06 -24.65 -0.54
N PRO A 99 4.35 -25.00 -0.78
CA PRO A 99 5.27 -24.20 -1.60
C PRO A 99 4.73 -23.82 -2.99
N LEU A 100 3.91 -24.69 -3.61
CA LEU A 100 3.26 -24.41 -4.89
C LEU A 100 2.21 -23.30 -4.75
N GLU A 101 1.37 -23.34 -3.73
CA GLU A 101 0.35 -22.31 -3.45
C GLU A 101 0.99 -20.94 -3.14
N SER A 102 2.11 -20.95 -2.40
CA SER A 102 2.85 -19.71 -2.12
C SER A 102 3.49 -19.12 -3.38
N PHE A 103 3.97 -19.96 -4.33
CA PHE A 103 4.49 -19.50 -5.61
C PHE A 103 3.38 -18.90 -6.50
N GLU A 104 2.23 -19.57 -6.60
CA GLU A 104 1.08 -19.08 -7.37
C GLU A 104 0.54 -17.75 -6.80
N GLN A 105 0.44 -17.64 -5.48
CA GLN A 105 0.04 -16.40 -4.79
C GLN A 105 1.03 -15.27 -5.05
N ALA A 106 2.34 -15.53 -5.00
CA ALA A 106 3.38 -14.55 -5.30
C ALA A 106 3.33 -14.12 -6.77
N GLN A 107 3.05 -15.04 -7.70
CA GLN A 107 2.89 -14.73 -9.12
C GLN A 107 1.64 -13.89 -9.37
N ALA A 108 0.50 -14.24 -8.75
CA ALA A 108 -0.73 -13.46 -8.83
C ALA A 108 -0.53 -12.04 -8.27
N ALA A 109 0.12 -11.90 -7.10
CA ALA A 109 0.45 -10.62 -6.53
C ALA A 109 1.31 -9.76 -7.47
N ARG A 110 2.36 -10.33 -8.06
CA ARG A 110 3.20 -9.63 -9.06
C ARG A 110 2.40 -9.15 -10.26
N SER A 111 1.43 -9.94 -10.72
CA SER A 111 0.55 -9.58 -11.83
C SER A 111 -0.35 -8.39 -11.47
N VAL A 112 -0.97 -8.40 -10.30
CA VAL A 112 -1.76 -7.29 -9.78
C VAL A 112 -0.92 -6.00 -9.68
N TYR A 113 0.29 -6.08 -9.10
CA TYR A 113 1.16 -4.91 -8.97
C TYR A 113 1.64 -4.37 -10.33
N ARG A 114 1.86 -5.21 -11.34
CA ARG A 114 2.16 -4.75 -12.71
C ARG A 114 1.03 -3.87 -13.28
N VAL A 115 -0.22 -4.25 -13.03
CA VAL A 115 -1.37 -3.44 -13.46
C VAL A 115 -1.48 -2.16 -12.64
N LEU A 116 -1.34 -2.26 -11.31
CA LEU A 116 -1.36 -1.10 -10.42
C LEU A 116 -0.28 -0.07 -10.79
N ASP A 117 0.88 -0.50 -11.27
CA ASP A 117 1.99 0.38 -11.66
C ASP A 117 1.70 1.17 -12.95
N ARG A 118 0.69 0.76 -13.74
CA ARG A 118 0.23 1.48 -14.94
C ARG A 118 -0.82 2.55 -14.63
N LEU A 119 -1.36 2.55 -13.42
CA LEU A 119 -2.37 3.52 -13.01
C LEU A 119 -1.72 4.83 -12.52
N ALA A 120 -2.52 5.88 -12.58
CA ALA A 120 -2.16 7.11 -11.88
C ALA A 120 -2.01 6.85 -10.38
N GLU A 121 -1.06 7.49 -9.72
CA GLU A 121 -0.74 7.28 -8.31
C GLU A 121 -1.96 7.47 -7.38
N SER A 122 -2.86 8.41 -7.73
CA SER A 122 -4.11 8.62 -6.98
C SER A 122 -5.06 7.43 -7.05
N ASP A 123 -5.19 6.79 -8.22
CA ASP A 123 -6.05 5.62 -8.42
C ASP A 123 -5.44 4.39 -7.75
N ARG A 124 -4.12 4.20 -7.90
CA ARG A 124 -3.38 3.13 -7.24
C ARG A 124 -3.58 3.17 -5.72
N ARG A 125 -3.39 4.33 -5.08
CA ARG A 125 -3.57 4.48 -3.62
C ARG A 125 -4.98 4.14 -3.17
N VAL A 126 -5.98 4.64 -3.88
CA VAL A 126 -7.39 4.38 -3.55
C VAL A 126 -7.68 2.88 -3.61
N LEU A 127 -7.26 2.18 -4.68
CA LEU A 127 -7.44 0.73 -4.79
C LEU A 127 -6.73 -0.03 -3.68
N ILE A 128 -5.47 0.32 -3.37
CA ILE A 128 -4.73 -0.34 -2.30
C ILE A 128 -5.45 -0.18 -0.96
N LEU A 129 -5.90 1.03 -0.62
CA LEU A 129 -6.56 1.27 0.66
C LEU A 129 -7.91 0.58 0.79
N PHE A 130 -8.71 0.52 -0.28
CA PHE A 130 -10.00 -0.14 -0.25
C PHE A 130 -9.91 -1.66 -0.42
N GLU A 131 -9.12 -2.14 -1.40
CA GLU A 131 -9.14 -3.55 -1.82
C GLU A 131 -8.10 -4.41 -1.10
N LEU A 132 -6.96 -3.83 -0.73
CA LEU A 132 -5.89 -4.59 -0.08
C LEU A 132 -5.82 -4.33 1.43
N GLU A 133 -6.14 -3.11 1.89
CA GLU A 133 -6.22 -2.77 3.32
C GLU A 133 -7.65 -2.88 3.86
N GLU A 134 -8.64 -3.11 3.00
CA GLU A 134 -10.06 -3.31 3.35
C GLU A 134 -10.63 -2.20 4.24
N LEU A 135 -10.16 -0.96 4.03
CA LEU A 135 -10.57 0.17 4.84
C LEU A 135 -11.93 0.71 4.42
N ALA A 136 -12.74 1.13 5.40
CA ALA A 136 -13.99 1.84 5.16
C ALA A 136 -13.76 3.19 4.48
N ALA A 137 -14.76 3.69 3.75
CA ALA A 137 -14.64 4.94 2.98
C ALA A 137 -14.27 6.15 3.84
N GLU A 138 -14.71 6.17 5.09
CA GLU A 138 -14.43 7.20 6.08
C GLU A 138 -12.95 7.20 6.48
N GLN A 139 -12.37 6.01 6.68
CA GLN A 139 -10.94 5.84 7.00
C GLN A 139 -10.06 6.21 5.81
N VAL A 140 -10.44 5.79 4.58
CA VAL A 140 -9.72 6.18 3.36
C VAL A 140 -9.79 7.69 3.15
N ALA A 141 -10.96 8.30 3.41
CA ALA A 141 -11.16 9.73 3.31
C ALA A 141 -10.25 10.51 4.28
N GLU A 142 -10.14 10.05 5.53
CA GLU A 142 -9.25 10.61 6.53
C GLU A 142 -7.77 10.52 6.09
N LEU A 143 -7.31 9.31 5.68
CA LEU A 143 -5.94 9.07 5.23
C LEU A 143 -5.56 9.92 4.00
N LEU A 144 -6.49 10.14 3.08
CA LEU A 144 -6.25 10.89 1.85
C LEU A 144 -6.59 12.39 1.95
N GLY A 145 -7.14 12.86 3.07
CA GLY A 145 -7.55 14.24 3.27
C GLY A 145 -8.68 14.67 2.32
N ILE A 146 -9.67 13.78 2.06
CA ILE A 146 -10.80 14.03 1.16
C ILE A 146 -12.14 13.69 1.84
N LYS A 147 -13.27 14.04 1.22
CA LYS A 147 -14.60 13.63 1.70
C LYS A 147 -14.87 12.15 1.36
N ALA A 148 -15.59 11.42 2.24
CA ALA A 148 -15.92 10.01 2.03
C ALA A 148 -16.68 9.75 0.71
N ALA A 149 -17.61 10.64 0.33
CA ALA A 149 -18.28 10.58 -0.97
C ALA A 149 -17.28 10.63 -2.15
N ASN A 150 -16.26 11.50 -2.04
CA ASN A 150 -15.22 11.60 -3.07
C ASN A 150 -14.32 10.34 -3.10
N ALA A 151 -14.09 9.70 -1.94
CA ALA A 151 -13.35 8.44 -1.88
C ALA A 151 -14.08 7.33 -2.65
N ARG A 152 -15.40 7.19 -2.44
CA ARG A 152 -16.24 6.21 -3.19
C ARG A 152 -16.24 6.46 -4.70
N VAL A 153 -16.41 7.73 -5.12
CA VAL A 153 -16.36 8.10 -6.55
C VAL A 153 -14.97 7.79 -7.16
N ARG A 154 -13.91 8.09 -6.42
CA ARG A 154 -12.54 7.75 -6.88
C ARG A 154 -12.33 6.25 -6.97
N LEU A 155 -12.83 5.46 -6.01
CA LEU A 155 -12.77 4.00 -6.06
C LEU A 155 -13.44 3.46 -7.31
N HIS A 156 -14.68 3.89 -7.58
CA HIS A 156 -15.42 3.44 -8.78
C HIS A 156 -14.62 3.70 -10.07
N ARG A 157 -14.09 4.92 -10.22
CA ARG A 157 -13.27 5.28 -11.38
C ARG A 157 -11.95 4.51 -11.45
N ALA A 158 -11.30 4.28 -10.30
CA ALA A 158 -10.05 3.54 -10.21
C ALA A 158 -10.25 2.06 -10.57
N ARG A 159 -11.34 1.42 -10.10
CA ARG A 159 -11.73 0.06 -10.51
C ARG A 159 -11.87 -0.06 -12.03
N ALA A 160 -12.64 0.84 -12.63
CA ALA A 160 -12.86 0.83 -14.09
C ALA A 160 -11.54 1.01 -14.88
N ARG A 161 -10.59 1.82 -14.37
CA ARG A 161 -9.27 1.98 -14.99
C ARG A 161 -8.40 0.75 -14.78
N PHE A 162 -8.45 0.14 -13.60
CA PHE A 162 -7.74 -1.10 -13.30
C PHE A 162 -8.18 -2.24 -14.22
N LEU A 163 -9.49 -2.47 -14.36
CA LEU A 163 -10.02 -3.51 -15.24
C LEU A 163 -9.58 -3.32 -16.70
N ARG A 164 -9.65 -2.09 -17.21
CA ARG A 164 -9.14 -1.79 -18.56
C ARG A 164 -7.63 -2.02 -18.71
N ALA A 165 -6.84 -1.69 -17.70
CA ALA A 165 -5.41 -1.92 -17.71
C ALA A 165 -5.08 -3.42 -17.59
N PHE A 166 -5.86 -4.16 -16.78
CA PHE A 166 -5.74 -5.60 -16.62
C PHE A 166 -6.07 -6.35 -17.92
N ALA A 167 -7.17 -6.03 -18.59
CA ALA A 167 -7.54 -6.63 -19.87
C ALA A 167 -6.45 -6.41 -20.95
N ARG A 168 -5.82 -5.25 -20.97
CA ARG A 168 -4.69 -4.99 -21.87
C ARG A 168 -3.42 -5.78 -21.54
N GLU A 169 -3.16 -6.02 -20.26
CA GLU A 169 -1.98 -6.75 -19.80
C GLU A 169 -2.15 -8.26 -19.93
N PHE A 170 -3.38 -8.75 -19.73
CA PHE A 170 -3.73 -10.16 -19.68
C PHE A 170 -4.94 -10.47 -20.59
N PRO A 171 -4.79 -10.38 -21.92
CA PRO A 171 -5.92 -10.55 -22.84
C PRO A 171 -6.56 -11.95 -22.78
N ALA A 172 -5.83 -12.98 -22.35
CA ALA A 172 -6.38 -14.32 -22.16
C ALA A 172 -7.43 -14.41 -21.02
N HIS A 173 -7.45 -13.45 -20.08
CA HIS A 173 -8.40 -13.42 -18.95
C HIS A 173 -9.61 -12.51 -19.21
N GLU A 174 -9.72 -11.90 -20.38
CA GLU A 174 -10.81 -10.98 -20.73
C GLU A 174 -12.19 -11.66 -20.64
N ALA A 175 -12.29 -12.94 -21.00
CA ALA A 175 -13.51 -13.73 -20.91
C ALA A 175 -13.95 -14.02 -19.46
N GLU A 176 -13.02 -14.07 -18.51
CA GLU A 176 -13.32 -14.26 -17.08
C GLU A 176 -13.77 -12.95 -16.43
N LEU A 177 -13.16 -11.83 -16.81
CA LEU A 177 -13.55 -10.50 -16.32
C LEU A 177 -14.96 -10.11 -16.73
N ALA A 178 -15.38 -10.42 -17.96
CA ALA A 178 -16.73 -10.18 -18.44
C ALA A 178 -17.81 -10.94 -17.64
N ARG A 179 -17.45 -12.06 -17.01
CA ARG A 179 -18.36 -12.81 -16.12
C ARG A 179 -18.48 -12.14 -14.75
N CYS A 180 -17.40 -11.51 -14.26
CA CYS A 180 -17.41 -10.82 -12.95
C CYS A 180 -18.22 -9.51 -12.99
N GLU A 181 -18.28 -8.82 -14.13
CA GLU A 181 -19.07 -7.60 -14.29
C GLU A 181 -20.58 -7.87 -14.27
N ASN A 182 -21.02 -9.08 -14.65
CA ASN A 182 -22.44 -9.47 -14.67
C ASN A 182 -22.98 -10.03 -13.34
N VAL A 183 -22.16 -10.15 -12.31
CA VAL A 183 -22.56 -10.78 -11.02
C VAL A 183 -22.89 -9.74 -9.93
N ASN A 184 -22.70 -8.44 -10.20
CA ASN A 184 -22.98 -7.40 -9.22
C ASN A 184 -23.90 -6.32 -9.81
N PRO A 185 -25.24 -6.46 -9.70
CA PRO A 185 -26.21 -5.42 -10.05
C PRO A 185 -26.20 -4.27 -9.04
#